data_1bcfccc5057edace7ebb01895b69c7d9
#
_entry.id   1bcfccc5057edace7ebb01895b69c7d9
#
_cell.length_a   1.000
_cell.length_b   1.000
_cell.length_c   1.000
_cell.angle_alpha   90.00
_cell.angle_beta   90.00
_cell.angle_gamma   90.00
#
_symmetry.space_group_name_H-M   'P 1'
#
loop_
_entity.id
_entity.type
_entity.pdbx_description
1 polymer ?
#
loop_
_entity_poly.entity_id
_entity_poly.type
_entity_poly.pdbx_seq_one_letter_code
_entity_poly.pdbx_strand_id
1 'polypeptide(L)'
;MNLLDLTHDSRPFALLRRRAPGHDEQTVELLVGPVTTHERLADLPDEGLALVPFRQIRERGFDVRDDGTPLAFLTPEERHEIPLAVALEQLPAHGVRVEGGAFDVGDEEYARIVERVLRDEIGRGEGANFVIRRTFEGRIAGFSRADALALFRRLLEGERGAYWTFVVHTGERVLVGASPEVHVRMSGGTVVMNPISGTYRYPAEGPSPEHLLDFLGDGKEIEELSMVVDEELKMMCTVGDMGGVVVGPRLKEMAHLAHTEYELRGRSSLDAREVLRETMFAATVTGSPVQNACRVIERHEPLGRDGTARGYYAGALALLGRDSGGAQSLDSPILIRTADIDASGRLRVPVGATLVRGSDPAGEVAETHAKAAGVLAALGVRPGRPREEGARAGLADDPRVRAALDGRRASLAPFWLRMQERARDLGSHALVVDGEDTFTAMLAHVLRSAGFTVSVRRYDEPGLLETVLAHEGPVVLGPGPGDPSDLADPKMRFLRELTARVIREHRHGVLGVCLGHELIAAELGLDIVRKEVPYQGAQTTVDFFGREETVGFYNSFVARCDDDARQELTAHGVEVSRAGNGEVHALRGAGFAGVQFHPESVLTLNGAAIVGELMESLRPAGQAVGENG
;
A
#
# COMPACT_ATOMS: atom_id res chain seq x y z
N MET A 1 3.75 15.49 36.32
CA MET A 1 3.89 16.74 35.54
C MET A 1 2.50 17.25 35.19
N ASN A 2 2.25 18.56 35.31
CA ASN A 2 0.98 19.15 34.87
C ASN A 2 1.10 19.52 33.38
N LEU A 3 0.15 19.12 32.54
CA LEU A 3 0.18 19.43 31.11
C LEU A 3 0.14 20.93 30.78
N LEU A 4 -0.40 21.75 31.71
CA LEU A 4 -0.35 23.20 31.58
C LEU A 4 1.08 23.76 31.63
N ASP A 5 2.02 23.08 32.29
CA ASP A 5 3.42 23.50 32.34
C ASP A 5 4.06 23.50 30.93
N LEU A 6 3.58 22.64 30.02
CA LEU A 6 4.04 22.58 28.61
C LEU A 6 3.79 23.90 27.86
N THR A 7 2.87 24.74 28.30
CA THR A 7 2.63 26.06 27.67
C THR A 7 3.80 27.03 27.86
N HIS A 8 4.61 26.81 28.92
CA HIS A 8 5.76 27.64 29.31
C HIS A 8 7.10 26.92 29.14
N ASP A 9 7.10 25.58 29.01
CA ASP A 9 8.31 24.80 28.76
C ASP A 9 8.78 25.02 27.32
N SER A 10 10.05 25.37 27.14
CA SER A 10 10.62 25.60 25.80
C SER A 10 11.00 24.31 25.06
N ARG A 11 11.07 23.18 25.75
CA ARG A 11 11.50 21.89 25.17
C ARG A 11 10.48 21.34 24.17
N PRO A 12 10.93 20.63 23.13
CA PRO A 12 10.06 19.83 22.30
C PRO A 12 9.31 18.75 23.09
N PHE A 13 8.12 18.39 22.64
CA PHE A 13 7.30 17.35 23.28
C PHE A 13 6.38 16.66 22.27
N ALA A 14 5.90 15.48 22.64
CA ALA A 14 4.78 14.80 22.00
C ALA A 14 3.77 14.31 23.03
N LEU A 15 2.48 14.47 22.73
CA LEU A 15 1.38 13.82 23.44
C LEU A 15 0.71 12.84 22.49
N LEU A 16 0.61 11.58 22.90
CA LEU A 16 0.14 10.48 22.07
C LEU A 16 -0.99 9.73 22.80
N ARG A 17 -2.15 9.61 22.19
CA ARG A 17 -3.18 8.64 22.56
C ARG A 17 -3.20 7.56 21.48
N ARG A 18 -2.88 6.31 21.85
CA ARG A 18 -2.70 5.21 20.90
C ARG A 18 -3.70 4.08 21.15
N ARG A 19 -4.28 3.55 20.06
CA ARG A 19 -5.10 2.35 20.08
C ARG A 19 -4.30 1.16 19.55
N ALA A 20 -3.26 0.77 20.27
CA ALA A 20 -2.43 -0.38 19.94
C ALA A 20 -2.64 -1.51 20.95
N PRO A 21 -2.51 -2.80 20.56
CA PRO A 21 -2.55 -3.90 21.51
C PRO A 21 -1.54 -3.71 22.63
N GLY A 22 -1.98 -3.90 23.87
CA GLY A 22 -1.15 -3.72 25.06
C GLY A 22 -1.08 -2.29 25.59
N HIS A 23 -1.76 -1.32 24.95
CA HIS A 23 -1.89 0.05 25.43
C HIS A 23 -3.32 0.33 25.90
N ASP A 24 -3.43 1.07 27.02
CA ASP A 24 -4.73 1.52 27.52
C ASP A 24 -5.20 2.75 26.74
N GLU A 25 -6.31 2.63 26.04
CA GLU A 25 -6.95 3.74 25.30
C GLU A 25 -7.37 4.91 26.21
N GLN A 26 -7.42 4.71 27.52
CA GLN A 26 -7.71 5.73 28.50
C GLN A 26 -6.47 6.47 29.00
N THR A 27 -5.32 6.29 28.32
CA THR A 27 -4.05 6.91 28.67
C THR A 27 -3.53 7.79 27.53
N VAL A 28 -2.95 8.93 27.90
CA VAL A 28 -2.16 9.82 27.03
C VAL A 28 -0.71 9.73 27.46
N GLU A 29 0.17 9.38 26.53
CA GLU A 29 1.62 9.35 26.77
C GLU A 29 2.22 10.72 26.46
N LEU A 30 3.05 11.22 27.36
CA LEU A 30 3.85 12.43 27.18
C LEU A 30 5.31 12.05 27.03
N LEU A 31 5.93 12.52 25.95
CA LEU A 31 7.35 12.45 25.67
C LEU A 31 7.91 13.87 25.65
N VAL A 32 8.97 14.15 26.41
CA VAL A 32 9.66 15.45 26.42
C VAL A 32 11.14 15.23 26.20
N GLY A 33 11.76 15.97 25.28
CA GLY A 33 13.19 15.86 25.01
C GLY A 33 13.61 16.61 23.75
N PRO A 34 14.91 16.59 23.42
CA PRO A 34 15.44 17.26 22.24
C PRO A 34 15.00 16.60 20.94
N VAL A 35 14.92 17.41 19.88
CA VAL A 35 14.69 16.94 18.50
C VAL A 35 15.97 17.12 17.71
N THR A 36 16.39 16.04 17.02
CA THR A 36 17.52 16.02 16.10
C THR A 36 17.03 15.73 14.69
N THR A 37 17.84 16.04 13.68
CA THR A 37 17.56 15.74 12.28
C THR A 37 18.54 14.72 11.75
N HIS A 38 18.07 13.85 10.88
CA HIS A 38 18.85 12.76 10.30
C HIS A 38 18.67 12.71 8.78
N GLU A 39 19.61 12.08 8.07
CA GLU A 39 19.54 11.94 6.62
C GLU A 39 18.85 10.65 6.20
N ARG A 40 19.06 9.56 6.96
CA ARG A 40 18.54 8.22 6.62
C ARG A 40 17.87 7.58 7.83
N LEU A 41 16.90 6.70 7.55
CA LEU A 41 16.21 5.91 8.57
C LEU A 41 17.17 5.03 9.37
N ALA A 42 18.20 4.49 8.72
CA ALA A 42 19.22 3.68 9.38
C ALA A 42 20.03 4.44 10.47
N ASP A 43 20.06 5.77 10.39
CA ASP A 43 20.80 6.63 11.32
C ASP A 43 19.95 7.04 12.55
N LEU A 44 18.66 6.63 12.60
CA LEU A 44 17.77 6.92 13.73
C LEU A 44 18.20 6.16 14.99
N PRO A 45 18.09 6.79 16.18
CA PRO A 45 18.28 6.10 17.45
C PRO A 45 17.29 4.92 17.66
N ASP A 46 17.63 4.00 18.57
CA ASP A 46 16.85 2.81 18.86
C ASP A 46 15.52 3.09 19.58
N GLU A 47 15.45 4.21 20.31
CA GLU A 47 14.27 4.56 21.11
C GLU A 47 13.91 6.04 20.98
N GLY A 48 12.67 6.33 20.62
CA GLY A 48 12.11 7.67 20.49
C GLY A 48 11.09 7.76 19.38
N LEU A 49 10.70 8.99 19.02
CA LEU A 49 9.67 9.27 18.04
C LEU A 49 10.26 9.93 16.79
N ALA A 50 10.22 9.24 15.67
CA ALA A 50 10.57 9.78 14.37
C ALA A 50 9.38 10.46 13.70
N LEU A 51 9.64 11.58 13.01
CA LEU A 51 8.74 12.24 12.08
C LEU A 51 9.33 12.01 10.68
N VAL A 52 8.75 11.07 9.94
CA VAL A 52 9.26 10.62 8.65
C VAL A 52 8.54 11.37 7.53
N PRO A 53 9.23 12.26 6.78
CA PRO A 53 8.62 13.00 5.68
C PRO A 53 8.43 12.13 4.45
N PHE A 54 7.50 12.50 3.57
CA PHE A 54 7.22 11.75 2.34
C PHE A 54 8.45 11.62 1.43
N ARG A 55 9.31 12.64 1.39
CA ARG A 55 10.55 12.60 0.60
C ARG A 55 11.48 11.44 0.96
N GLN A 56 11.30 10.82 2.16
CA GLN A 56 12.16 9.74 2.62
C GLN A 56 11.98 8.43 1.82
N ILE A 57 10.91 8.34 1.01
CA ILE A 57 10.71 7.21 0.08
C ILE A 57 11.86 7.04 -0.92
N ARG A 58 12.68 8.09 -1.11
CA ARG A 58 13.93 8.03 -1.89
C ARG A 58 14.89 6.93 -1.42
N GLU A 59 14.83 6.52 -0.14
CA GLU A 59 15.64 5.42 0.37
C GLU A 59 15.28 4.05 -0.22
N ARG A 60 14.11 3.94 -0.84
CA ARG A 60 13.72 2.79 -1.67
C ARG A 60 14.14 2.93 -3.14
N GLY A 61 14.83 4.01 -3.50
CA GLY A 61 15.21 4.29 -4.89
C GLY A 61 14.07 4.85 -5.75
N PHE A 62 12.97 5.32 -5.16
CA PHE A 62 11.83 5.86 -5.89
C PHE A 62 11.98 7.37 -6.11
N ASP A 63 11.52 7.85 -7.26
CA ASP A 63 11.52 9.26 -7.61
C ASP A 63 10.58 10.03 -6.67
N VAL A 64 11.05 11.13 -6.12
CA VAL A 64 10.26 12.00 -5.25
C VAL A 64 10.84 13.40 -5.24
N ARG A 65 9.96 14.40 -5.23
CA ARG A 65 10.37 15.79 -5.07
C ARG A 65 10.89 16.03 -3.66
N ASP A 66 12.17 16.41 -3.56
CA ASP A 66 12.78 16.79 -2.28
C ASP A 66 12.39 18.23 -1.95
N ASP A 67 11.54 18.40 -0.96
CA ASP A 67 11.09 19.70 -0.46
C ASP A 67 11.82 20.18 0.79
N GLY A 68 12.90 19.48 1.17
CA GLY A 68 13.72 19.81 2.32
C GLY A 68 13.08 19.51 3.68
N THR A 69 11.89 18.91 3.74
CA THR A 69 11.25 18.56 5.02
C THR A 69 12.14 17.58 5.79
N PRO A 70 12.52 17.89 7.04
CA PRO A 70 13.52 17.09 7.77
C PRO A 70 12.95 15.74 8.22
N LEU A 71 13.80 14.70 8.18
CA LEU A 71 13.62 13.51 9.00
C LEU A 71 14.02 13.89 10.43
N ALA A 72 13.02 14.15 11.28
CA ALA A 72 13.22 14.62 12.64
C ALA A 72 13.02 13.47 13.65
N PHE A 73 13.74 13.52 14.76
CA PHE A 73 13.67 12.50 15.80
C PHE A 73 13.67 13.15 17.18
N LEU A 74 12.60 12.90 17.94
CA LEU A 74 12.49 13.30 19.34
C LEU A 74 13.02 12.18 20.22
N THR A 75 14.12 12.45 20.94
CA THR A 75 14.69 11.54 21.94
C THR A 75 14.10 11.87 23.29
N PRO A 76 13.24 11.02 23.87
CA PRO A 76 12.58 11.36 25.15
C PRO A 76 13.55 11.24 26.31
N GLU A 77 13.75 12.35 27.01
CA GLU A 77 14.43 12.43 28.31
C GLU A 77 13.44 12.18 29.46
N GLU A 78 12.18 12.54 29.25
CA GLU A 78 11.08 12.30 30.18
C GLU A 78 9.94 11.59 29.47
N ARG A 79 9.35 10.59 30.16
CA ARG A 79 8.14 9.85 29.72
C ARG A 79 7.14 9.80 30.85
N HIS A 80 5.88 10.14 30.57
CA HIS A 80 4.79 10.08 31.53
C HIS A 80 3.55 9.48 30.90
N GLU A 81 2.83 8.67 31.67
CA GLU A 81 1.50 8.18 31.32
C GLU A 81 0.47 8.94 32.12
N ILE A 82 -0.51 9.54 31.47
CA ILE A 82 -1.51 10.42 32.07
C ILE A 82 -2.89 9.87 31.75
N PRO A 83 -3.74 9.57 32.75
CA PRO A 83 -5.12 9.17 32.47
C PRO A 83 -5.83 10.19 31.60
N LEU A 84 -6.58 9.73 30.58
CA LEU A 84 -7.27 10.60 29.61
C LEU A 84 -8.17 11.65 30.29
N ALA A 85 -8.90 11.26 31.34
CA ALA A 85 -9.74 12.19 32.09
C ALA A 85 -8.91 13.35 32.71
N VAL A 86 -7.74 13.03 33.29
CA VAL A 86 -6.82 14.03 33.85
C VAL A 86 -6.22 14.90 32.75
N ALA A 87 -5.85 14.31 31.62
CA ALA A 87 -5.35 15.07 30.47
C ALA A 87 -6.40 16.08 29.97
N LEU A 88 -7.66 15.65 29.83
CA LEU A 88 -8.76 16.52 29.41
C LEU A 88 -9.05 17.65 30.41
N GLU A 89 -8.87 17.43 31.71
CA GLU A 89 -9.01 18.48 32.72
C GLU A 89 -7.88 19.53 32.64
N GLN A 90 -6.66 19.10 32.34
CA GLN A 90 -5.47 19.96 32.33
C GLN A 90 -5.25 20.68 30.97
N LEU A 91 -5.69 20.11 29.85
CA LEU A 91 -5.49 20.70 28.54
C LEU A 91 -6.33 21.97 28.35
N PRO A 92 -5.78 23.03 27.71
CA PRO A 92 -6.53 24.27 27.42
C PRO A 92 -7.80 24.00 26.61
N ALA A 93 -8.90 24.68 26.95
CA ALA A 93 -10.22 24.47 26.32
C ALA A 93 -10.63 25.59 25.33
N HIS A 94 -9.77 26.61 25.13
CA HIS A 94 -10.09 27.72 24.23
C HIS A 94 -10.13 27.31 22.76
N GLY A 95 -10.85 28.07 21.95
CA GLY A 95 -10.87 27.92 20.48
C GLY A 95 -9.72 28.65 19.82
N VAL A 96 -9.20 28.11 18.73
CA VAL A 96 -8.26 28.82 17.86
C VAL A 96 -9.01 29.56 16.75
N ARG A 97 -8.42 30.65 16.27
CA ARG A 97 -8.98 31.43 15.18
C ARG A 97 -8.14 31.26 13.92
N VAL A 98 -8.74 30.65 12.89
CA VAL A 98 -8.13 30.51 11.58
C VAL A 98 -8.56 31.67 10.67
N GLU A 99 -7.59 32.34 10.07
CA GLU A 99 -7.78 33.43 9.12
C GLU A 99 -7.40 32.98 7.71
N GLY A 100 -8.16 33.43 6.69
CA GLY A 100 -7.85 33.21 5.28
C GLY A 100 -7.93 31.73 4.82
N GLY A 101 -8.72 30.89 5.52
CA GLY A 101 -8.77 29.45 5.25
C GLY A 101 -9.43 29.09 3.93
N ALA A 102 -8.67 28.48 3.01
CA ALA A 102 -9.16 27.95 1.73
C ALA A 102 -8.27 26.79 1.24
N PHE A 103 -8.79 25.98 0.32
CA PHE A 103 -7.94 25.02 -0.38
C PHE A 103 -6.99 25.73 -1.36
N ASP A 104 -5.75 25.25 -1.44
CA ASP A 104 -4.73 25.70 -2.41
C ASP A 104 -5.19 25.47 -3.86
N VAL A 105 -5.92 24.37 -4.09
CA VAL A 105 -6.58 24.01 -5.34
C VAL A 105 -8.08 24.02 -5.13
N GLY A 106 -8.80 24.86 -5.85
CA GLY A 106 -10.27 24.94 -5.79
C GLY A 106 -10.94 23.67 -6.33
N ASP A 107 -12.23 23.51 -6.03
CA ASP A 107 -12.98 22.30 -6.36
C ASP A 107 -12.98 21.99 -7.88
N GLU A 108 -13.21 23.01 -8.73
CA GLU A 108 -13.21 22.83 -10.19
C GLU A 108 -11.82 22.48 -10.74
N GLU A 109 -10.77 23.06 -10.19
CA GLU A 109 -9.41 22.77 -10.63
C GLU A 109 -8.99 21.36 -10.18
N TYR A 110 -9.35 20.97 -8.96
CA TYR A 110 -9.08 19.61 -8.47
C TYR A 110 -9.83 18.57 -9.32
N ALA A 111 -11.10 18.81 -9.68
CA ALA A 111 -11.84 17.94 -10.59
C ALA A 111 -11.11 17.77 -11.94
N ARG A 112 -10.56 18.86 -12.50
CA ARG A 112 -9.75 18.80 -13.74
C ARG A 112 -8.43 18.02 -13.56
N ILE A 113 -7.80 18.08 -12.39
CA ILE A 113 -6.63 17.23 -12.10
C ILE A 113 -7.05 15.76 -12.09
N VAL A 114 -8.15 15.44 -11.41
CA VAL A 114 -8.72 14.08 -11.40
C VAL A 114 -8.95 13.57 -12.83
N GLU A 115 -9.64 14.34 -13.68
CA GLU A 115 -9.89 13.98 -15.08
C GLU A 115 -8.60 13.71 -15.86
N ARG A 116 -7.55 14.53 -15.65
CA ARG A 116 -6.25 14.32 -16.31
C ARG A 116 -5.60 13.01 -15.85
N VAL A 117 -5.58 12.74 -14.55
CA VAL A 117 -5.00 11.50 -14.02
C VAL A 117 -5.76 10.27 -14.52
N LEU A 118 -7.11 10.32 -14.54
CA LEU A 118 -7.93 9.24 -15.07
C LEU A 118 -7.64 8.97 -16.55
N ARG A 119 -7.51 10.00 -17.37
CA ARG A 119 -7.29 9.87 -18.82
C ARG A 119 -5.84 9.53 -19.16
N ASP A 120 -4.88 10.24 -18.59
CA ASP A 120 -3.49 10.26 -19.04
C ASP A 120 -2.61 9.24 -18.31
N GLU A 121 -3.01 8.80 -17.11
CA GLU A 121 -2.28 7.84 -16.31
C GLU A 121 -3.05 6.50 -16.18
N ILE A 122 -4.18 6.47 -15.49
CA ILE A 122 -4.97 5.24 -15.29
C ILE A 122 -5.49 4.69 -16.62
N GLY A 123 -6.01 5.55 -17.48
CA GLY A 123 -6.50 5.19 -18.81
C GLY A 123 -5.41 4.65 -19.74
N ARG A 124 -4.15 4.97 -19.45
CA ARG A 124 -2.98 4.44 -20.18
C ARG A 124 -2.35 3.23 -19.49
N GLY A 125 -2.87 2.80 -18.34
CA GLY A 125 -2.34 1.65 -17.61
C GLY A 125 -1.06 1.92 -16.85
N GLU A 126 -0.79 3.18 -16.50
CA GLU A 126 0.38 3.56 -15.70
C GLU A 126 0.27 3.11 -14.23
N GLY A 127 -0.91 2.72 -13.80
CA GLY A 127 -1.17 2.13 -12.50
C GLY A 127 -2.64 1.86 -12.26
N ALA A 128 -2.91 1.17 -11.16
CA ALA A 128 -4.25 0.77 -10.74
C ALA A 128 -4.99 1.90 -10.05
N ASN A 129 -4.29 2.61 -9.16
CA ASN A 129 -4.81 3.74 -8.41
C ASN A 129 -3.71 4.76 -8.12
N PHE A 130 -4.11 6.02 -7.95
CA PHE A 130 -3.22 7.11 -7.52
C PHE A 130 -3.91 7.99 -6.51
N VAL A 131 -3.19 8.40 -5.47
CA VAL A 131 -3.71 9.33 -4.47
C VAL A 131 -3.18 10.73 -4.78
N ILE A 132 -4.08 11.64 -5.11
CA ILE A 132 -3.74 13.03 -5.44
C ILE A 132 -4.23 13.95 -4.33
N ARG A 133 -3.30 14.75 -3.79
CA ARG A 133 -3.63 15.67 -2.70
C ARG A 133 -4.03 17.05 -3.19
N ARG A 134 -4.78 17.75 -2.33
CA ARG A 134 -4.85 19.21 -2.21
C ARG A 134 -4.72 19.61 -0.75
N THR A 135 -4.45 20.87 -0.46
CA THR A 135 -4.17 21.32 0.90
C THR A 135 -5.10 22.47 1.29
N PHE A 136 -5.78 22.33 2.43
CA PHE A 136 -6.41 23.48 3.04
C PHE A 136 -5.33 24.33 3.73
N GLU A 137 -5.19 25.58 3.34
CA GLU A 137 -4.22 26.53 3.87
C GLU A 137 -4.93 27.65 4.63
N GLY A 138 -4.29 28.13 5.68
CA GLY A 138 -4.78 29.24 6.49
C GLY A 138 -3.71 29.74 7.43
N ARG A 139 -4.11 30.60 8.38
CA ARG A 139 -3.21 31.10 9.42
C ARG A 139 -3.93 31.14 10.75
N ILE A 140 -3.27 30.68 11.81
CA ILE A 140 -3.71 30.87 13.18
C ILE A 140 -3.02 32.13 13.72
N ALA A 141 -3.80 33.16 14.01
CA ALA A 141 -3.28 34.43 14.49
C ALA A 141 -2.70 34.29 15.89
N GLY A 142 -1.43 34.70 16.07
CA GLY A 142 -0.76 34.63 17.38
C GLY A 142 -0.56 33.20 17.90
N PHE A 143 -0.38 32.24 16.99
CA PHE A 143 -0.23 30.82 17.33
C PHE A 143 0.78 30.58 18.46
N SER A 144 0.38 29.76 19.42
CA SER A 144 1.14 29.44 20.62
C SER A 144 1.06 27.94 20.96
N ARG A 145 1.88 27.48 21.88
CA ARG A 145 1.82 26.11 22.42
C ARG A 145 0.46 25.81 23.07
N ALA A 146 -0.16 26.80 23.70
CA ALA A 146 -1.49 26.64 24.29
C ALA A 146 -2.54 26.33 23.22
N ASP A 147 -2.42 26.92 22.01
CA ASP A 147 -3.30 26.65 20.88
C ASP A 147 -3.09 25.21 20.35
N ALA A 148 -1.84 24.75 20.26
CA ALA A 148 -1.54 23.36 19.89
C ALA A 148 -2.17 22.34 20.84
N LEU A 149 -2.07 22.59 22.15
CA LEU A 149 -2.66 21.76 23.20
C LEU A 149 -4.20 21.81 23.16
N ALA A 150 -4.78 22.98 22.91
CA ALA A 150 -6.24 23.14 22.77
C ALA A 150 -6.77 22.39 21.54
N LEU A 151 -6.04 22.38 20.40
CA LEU A 151 -6.38 21.58 19.22
C LEU A 151 -6.33 20.10 19.52
N PHE A 152 -5.28 19.63 20.20
CA PHE A 152 -5.17 18.24 20.63
C PHE A 152 -6.35 17.81 21.51
N ARG A 153 -6.72 18.64 22.51
CA ARG A 153 -7.90 18.39 23.34
C ARG A 153 -9.16 18.21 22.49
N ARG A 154 -9.40 19.11 21.55
CA ARG A 154 -10.59 19.05 20.68
C ARG A 154 -10.63 17.79 19.81
N LEU A 155 -9.48 17.30 19.35
CA LEU A 155 -9.40 16.01 18.65
C LEU A 155 -9.66 14.84 19.59
N LEU A 156 -9.16 14.86 20.84
CA LEU A 156 -9.45 13.84 21.86
C LEU A 156 -10.95 13.75 22.18
N GLU A 157 -11.64 14.89 22.21
CA GLU A 157 -13.08 14.98 22.50
C GLU A 157 -13.96 14.64 21.29
N GLY A 158 -13.56 15.04 20.08
CA GLY A 158 -14.38 14.99 18.86
C GLY A 158 -14.16 13.79 17.96
N GLU A 159 -12.94 13.22 17.95
CA GLU A 159 -12.61 12.14 17.04
C GLU A 159 -12.84 10.76 17.65
N ARG A 160 -13.26 9.81 16.80
CA ARG A 160 -13.51 8.41 17.16
C ARG A 160 -12.83 7.50 16.16
N GLY A 161 -12.43 6.30 16.58
CA GLY A 161 -11.86 5.31 15.66
C GLY A 161 -10.43 5.59 15.21
N ALA A 162 -9.83 6.74 15.59
CA ALA A 162 -8.45 7.02 15.26
C ALA A 162 -7.52 5.97 15.90
N TYR A 163 -6.51 5.55 15.12
CA TYR A 163 -5.44 4.70 15.62
C TYR A 163 -4.53 5.49 16.58
N TRP A 164 -4.08 6.68 16.14
CA TRP A 164 -3.40 7.64 16.98
C TRP A 164 -4.10 9.00 16.94
N THR A 165 -4.28 9.62 18.12
CA THR A 165 -4.52 11.05 18.25
C THR A 165 -3.30 11.66 18.88
N PHE A 166 -2.72 12.70 18.29
CA PHE A 166 -1.41 13.19 18.68
C PHE A 166 -1.25 14.69 18.53
N VAL A 167 -0.32 15.25 19.31
CA VAL A 167 0.35 16.52 19.05
C VAL A 167 1.84 16.31 19.20
N VAL A 168 2.63 16.73 18.21
CA VAL A 168 4.09 16.72 18.25
C VAL A 168 4.59 18.13 18.01
N HIS A 169 5.31 18.68 18.97
CA HIS A 169 5.92 20.01 18.92
C HIS A 169 7.44 19.87 18.82
N THR A 170 8.02 20.16 17.67
CA THR A 170 9.48 20.02 17.43
C THR A 170 10.31 21.21 17.88
N GLY A 171 9.68 22.29 18.37
CA GLY A 171 10.29 23.60 18.59
C GLY A 171 9.90 24.60 17.51
N GLU A 172 10.01 24.23 16.25
CA GLU A 172 9.75 25.10 15.09
C GLU A 172 8.42 24.76 14.38
N ARG A 173 7.92 23.55 14.55
CA ARG A 173 6.74 23.03 13.87
C ARG A 173 5.88 22.23 14.84
N VAL A 174 4.59 22.23 14.58
CA VAL A 174 3.60 21.44 15.31
C VAL A 174 2.81 20.58 14.33
N LEU A 175 2.75 19.28 14.59
CA LEU A 175 1.83 18.37 13.94
C LEU A 175 0.73 17.99 14.94
N VAL A 176 -0.54 18.23 14.60
CA VAL A 176 -1.71 17.86 15.41
C VAL A 176 -2.67 17.07 14.55
N GLY A 177 -2.99 15.84 14.95
CA GLY A 177 -3.78 14.98 14.09
C GLY A 177 -4.46 13.82 14.79
N ALA A 178 -5.34 13.15 14.04
CA ALA A 178 -6.05 11.93 14.45
C ALA A 178 -6.04 10.94 13.28
N SER A 179 -4.93 10.20 13.16
CA SER A 179 -4.75 9.24 12.07
C SER A 179 -5.53 7.96 12.33
N PRO A 180 -6.33 7.48 11.35
CA PRO A 180 -7.06 6.23 11.48
C PRO A 180 -6.21 4.99 11.17
N GLU A 181 -5.05 5.14 10.51
CA GLU A 181 -4.39 4.06 9.79
C GLU A 181 -3.05 3.68 10.39
N VAL A 182 -2.87 2.37 10.59
CA VAL A 182 -1.56 1.78 10.90
C VAL A 182 -0.75 1.73 9.62
N HIS A 183 0.36 2.47 9.55
CA HIS A 183 1.35 2.27 8.50
C HIS A 183 2.01 0.90 8.69
N VAL A 184 2.73 0.73 9.76
CA VAL A 184 3.35 -0.53 10.14
C VAL A 184 3.55 -0.59 11.64
N ARG A 185 3.35 -1.76 12.22
CA ARG A 185 3.63 -2.06 13.61
C ARG A 185 4.46 -3.33 13.71
N MET A 186 5.44 -3.35 14.62
CA MET A 186 6.27 -4.51 14.89
C MET A 186 6.39 -4.74 16.39
N SER A 187 6.22 -5.96 16.85
CA SER A 187 6.46 -6.38 18.25
C SER A 187 6.73 -7.88 18.28
N GLY A 188 7.75 -8.31 19.01
CA GLY A 188 8.13 -9.71 19.11
C GLY A 188 8.39 -10.37 17.74
N GLY A 189 8.89 -9.61 16.76
CA GLY A 189 9.10 -10.05 15.39
C GLY A 189 7.81 -10.23 14.58
N THR A 190 6.64 -9.90 15.11
CA THR A 190 5.38 -9.85 14.35
C THR A 190 5.20 -8.48 13.73
N VAL A 191 5.09 -8.42 12.41
CA VAL A 191 4.81 -7.20 11.64
C VAL A 191 3.33 -7.18 11.26
N VAL A 192 2.69 -6.01 11.39
CA VAL A 192 1.28 -5.78 11.07
C VAL A 192 1.14 -4.49 10.28
N MET A 193 0.36 -4.52 9.21
CA MET A 193 -0.08 -3.36 8.43
C MET A 193 -1.61 -3.40 8.35
N ASN A 194 -2.26 -2.24 8.36
CA ASN A 194 -3.72 -2.18 8.31
C ASN A 194 -4.17 -1.24 7.18
N PRO A 195 -4.14 -1.69 5.91
CA PRO A 195 -4.66 -0.88 4.82
C PRO A 195 -6.15 -0.59 4.99
N ILE A 196 -6.50 0.69 4.90
CA ILE A 196 -7.88 1.14 4.83
C ILE A 196 -8.17 1.66 3.42
N SER A 197 -9.34 1.34 2.87
CA SER A 197 -9.78 1.86 1.59
C SER A 197 -11.29 2.02 1.54
N GLY A 198 -11.75 2.80 0.57
CA GLY A 198 -13.14 3.19 0.46
C GLY A 198 -13.58 4.15 1.56
N THR A 199 -14.51 5.04 1.24
CA THR A 199 -14.98 6.06 2.19
C THR A 199 -16.49 6.13 2.21
N TYR A 200 -17.11 5.42 3.15
CA TYR A 200 -18.53 5.58 3.44
C TYR A 200 -18.77 6.89 4.20
N ARG A 201 -19.20 7.91 3.49
CA ARG A 201 -19.54 9.22 4.06
C ARG A 201 -20.88 9.16 4.74
N TYR A 202 -20.94 9.53 6.02
CA TYR A 202 -22.20 9.55 6.75
C TYR A 202 -23.12 10.63 6.18
N PRO A 203 -24.37 10.26 5.77
CA PRO A 203 -25.39 11.22 5.35
C PRO A 203 -25.73 12.22 6.46
N ALA A 204 -26.41 13.31 6.12
CA ALA A 204 -26.81 14.34 7.09
C ALA A 204 -27.75 13.78 8.18
N GLU A 205 -28.61 12.83 7.82
CA GLU A 205 -29.53 12.09 8.70
C GLU A 205 -28.83 11.05 9.58
N GLY A 206 -27.55 10.82 9.36
CA GLY A 206 -26.74 9.83 10.08
C GLY A 206 -26.50 8.55 9.28
N PRO A 207 -25.55 7.70 9.74
CA PRO A 207 -25.25 6.44 9.08
C PRO A 207 -26.38 5.42 9.27
N SER A 208 -26.65 4.59 8.25
CA SER A 208 -27.58 3.48 8.32
C SER A 208 -26.99 2.20 7.74
N PRO A 209 -27.41 1.01 8.19
CA PRO A 209 -26.97 -0.26 7.60
C PRO A 209 -27.33 -0.37 6.12
N GLU A 210 -28.48 0.16 5.69
CA GLU A 210 -28.94 0.11 4.30
C GLU A 210 -27.97 0.84 3.37
N HIS A 211 -27.66 2.10 3.65
CA HIS A 211 -26.70 2.89 2.86
C HIS A 211 -25.29 2.32 2.92
N LEU A 212 -24.91 1.70 4.05
CA LEU A 212 -23.62 1.03 4.16
C LEU A 212 -23.59 -0.24 3.29
N LEU A 213 -24.67 -1.01 3.20
CA LEU A 213 -24.74 -2.19 2.34
C LEU A 213 -24.63 -1.83 0.86
N ASP A 214 -25.22 -0.71 0.43
CA ASP A 214 -25.06 -0.18 -0.93
C ASP A 214 -23.58 0.13 -1.21
N PHE A 215 -22.90 0.82 -0.28
CA PHE A 215 -21.46 1.10 -0.36
C PHE A 215 -20.62 -0.20 -0.38
N LEU A 216 -20.93 -1.17 0.47
CA LEU A 216 -20.23 -2.46 0.50
C LEU A 216 -20.46 -3.28 -0.78
N GLY A 217 -21.54 -3.07 -1.51
CA GLY A 217 -21.84 -3.71 -2.80
C GLY A 217 -21.29 -2.97 -4.01
N ASP A 218 -20.72 -1.77 -3.85
CA ASP A 218 -20.19 -0.98 -4.95
C ASP A 218 -18.92 -1.59 -5.54
N GLY A 219 -18.92 -1.82 -6.86
CA GLY A 219 -17.80 -2.45 -7.58
C GLY A 219 -16.50 -1.64 -7.49
N LYS A 220 -16.58 -0.30 -7.56
CA LYS A 220 -15.41 0.59 -7.41
C LYS A 220 -14.74 0.39 -6.06
N GLU A 221 -15.54 0.37 -4.98
CA GLU A 221 -15.04 0.24 -3.61
C GLU A 221 -14.41 -1.15 -3.35
N ILE A 222 -14.93 -2.19 -4.02
CA ILE A 222 -14.37 -3.54 -3.95
C ILE A 222 -13.02 -3.61 -4.68
N GLU A 223 -12.95 -3.07 -5.89
CA GLU A 223 -11.71 -3.03 -6.69
C GLU A 223 -10.63 -2.22 -6.00
N GLU A 224 -10.96 -1.01 -5.49
CA GLU A 224 -10.02 -0.13 -4.79
C GLU A 224 -9.35 -0.85 -3.62
N LEU A 225 -10.14 -1.47 -2.74
CA LEU A 225 -9.60 -2.17 -1.58
C LEU A 225 -8.74 -3.36 -1.96
N SER A 226 -9.14 -4.12 -3.00
CA SER A 226 -8.40 -5.30 -3.45
C SER A 226 -7.01 -4.92 -4.02
N MET A 227 -6.94 -3.84 -4.80
CA MET A 227 -5.67 -3.31 -5.35
C MET A 227 -4.73 -2.84 -4.24
N VAL A 228 -5.28 -2.16 -3.23
CA VAL A 228 -4.50 -1.69 -2.07
C VAL A 228 -3.96 -2.88 -1.27
N VAL A 229 -4.76 -3.93 -1.06
CA VAL A 229 -4.31 -5.14 -0.35
C VAL A 229 -3.19 -5.84 -1.08
N ASP A 230 -3.26 -5.99 -2.42
CA ASP A 230 -2.17 -6.57 -3.21
C ASP A 230 -0.88 -5.74 -3.06
N GLU A 231 -0.97 -4.40 -3.19
CA GLU A 231 0.21 -3.54 -3.09
C GLU A 231 0.87 -3.62 -1.71
N GLU A 232 0.10 -3.60 -0.64
CA GLU A 232 0.66 -3.69 0.70
C GLU A 232 1.10 -5.12 1.06
N LEU A 233 0.48 -6.14 0.48
CA LEU A 233 0.95 -7.52 0.64
C LEU A 233 2.31 -7.74 -0.05
N LYS A 234 2.59 -7.07 -1.18
CA LYS A 234 3.92 -7.03 -1.78
C LYS A 234 4.96 -6.49 -0.80
N MET A 235 4.64 -5.39 -0.09
CA MET A 235 5.50 -4.84 0.96
C MET A 235 5.67 -5.81 2.13
N MET A 236 4.57 -6.42 2.60
CA MET A 236 4.62 -7.42 3.66
C MET A 236 5.48 -8.63 3.25
N CYS A 237 5.40 -9.09 2.00
CA CYS A 237 6.24 -10.17 1.48
C CYS A 237 7.72 -9.78 1.34
N THR A 238 8.04 -8.49 1.23
CA THR A 238 9.43 -8.01 1.24
C THR A 238 10.04 -8.07 2.63
N VAL A 239 9.28 -7.73 3.68
CA VAL A 239 9.77 -7.70 5.06
C VAL A 239 9.51 -8.98 5.83
N GLY A 240 8.56 -9.80 5.40
CA GLY A 240 8.16 -11.03 6.07
C GLY A 240 9.00 -12.24 5.66
N ASP A 241 9.56 -12.95 6.64
CA ASP A 241 10.39 -14.16 6.43
C ASP A 241 9.63 -15.27 5.69
N MET A 242 8.30 -15.36 5.91
CA MET A 242 7.40 -16.38 5.37
C MET A 242 6.20 -15.77 4.65
N GLY A 243 6.37 -14.58 4.02
CA GLY A 243 5.27 -13.83 3.42
C GLY A 243 4.34 -13.21 4.45
N GLY A 244 3.05 -13.20 4.16
CA GLY A 244 2.05 -12.58 5.01
C GLY A 244 0.68 -13.25 4.92
N VAL A 245 -0.18 -12.96 5.88
CA VAL A 245 -1.57 -13.41 5.91
C VAL A 245 -2.51 -12.20 5.91
N VAL A 246 -3.59 -12.30 5.13
CA VAL A 246 -4.65 -11.29 5.03
C VAL A 246 -5.79 -11.66 5.96
N VAL A 247 -6.16 -10.77 6.86
CA VAL A 247 -7.24 -10.92 7.85
C VAL A 247 -8.29 -9.83 7.63
N GLY A 248 -9.55 -10.15 7.66
CA GLY A 248 -10.65 -9.21 7.42
C GLY A 248 -11.42 -9.56 6.15
N PRO A 249 -12.16 -8.62 5.52
CA PRO A 249 -12.19 -7.19 5.89
C PRO A 249 -13.00 -6.89 7.16
N ARG A 250 -12.81 -5.70 7.72
CA ARG A 250 -13.55 -5.15 8.85
C ARG A 250 -14.04 -3.74 8.52
N LEU A 251 -15.07 -3.29 9.23
CA LEU A 251 -15.49 -1.89 9.17
C LEU A 251 -14.77 -1.07 10.24
N LYS A 252 -14.16 0.04 9.83
CA LYS A 252 -13.54 1.02 10.72
C LYS A 252 -14.40 2.27 10.79
N GLU A 253 -15.16 2.38 11.87
CA GLU A 253 -16.08 3.49 12.10
C GLU A 253 -15.35 4.68 12.74
N MET A 254 -15.52 5.87 12.18
CA MET A 254 -14.99 7.14 12.67
C MET A 254 -16.11 8.13 12.99
N ALA A 255 -15.77 9.35 13.41
CA ALA A 255 -16.76 10.37 13.79
C ALA A 255 -17.66 10.84 12.61
N HIS A 256 -17.11 10.91 11.40
CA HIS A 256 -17.78 11.52 10.23
C HIS A 256 -17.96 10.58 9.03
N LEU A 257 -17.34 9.40 9.07
CA LEU A 257 -17.32 8.43 7.98
C LEU A 257 -16.91 7.04 8.51
N ALA A 258 -16.99 6.01 7.65
CA ALA A 258 -16.37 4.73 7.91
C ALA A 258 -15.51 4.29 6.72
N HIS A 259 -14.52 3.44 6.98
CA HIS A 259 -13.68 2.79 5.99
C HIS A 259 -13.82 1.28 6.08
N THR A 260 -13.51 0.57 5.00
CA THR A 260 -13.19 -0.86 5.07
C THR A 260 -11.68 -1.02 5.34
N GLU A 261 -11.34 -2.03 6.13
CA GLU A 261 -9.97 -2.29 6.62
C GLU A 261 -9.62 -3.76 6.46
N TYR A 262 -8.44 -4.05 5.90
CA TYR A 262 -7.80 -5.35 6.11
C TYR A 262 -6.66 -5.24 7.11
N GLU A 263 -6.23 -6.37 7.64
CA GLU A 263 -5.01 -6.48 8.42
C GLU A 263 -4.08 -7.48 7.75
N LEU A 264 -2.86 -7.06 7.45
CA LEU A 264 -1.79 -7.92 6.97
C LEU A 264 -0.88 -8.27 8.13
N ARG A 265 -0.54 -9.54 8.30
CA ARG A 265 0.36 -10.02 9.35
C ARG A 265 1.46 -10.86 8.76
N GLY A 266 2.69 -10.64 9.23
CA GLY A 266 3.86 -11.45 8.90
C GLY A 266 4.81 -11.55 10.09
N ARG A 267 5.83 -12.39 9.96
CA ARG A 267 6.96 -12.42 10.88
C ARG A 267 8.19 -11.91 10.16
N SER A 268 8.99 -11.11 10.85
CA SER A 268 10.20 -10.52 10.29
C SER A 268 11.36 -10.66 11.26
N SER A 269 12.51 -10.97 10.72
CA SER A 269 13.81 -10.96 11.40
C SER A 269 14.59 -9.66 11.15
N LEU A 270 14.04 -8.72 10.34
CA LEU A 270 14.67 -7.46 10.02
C LEU A 270 14.66 -6.48 11.21
N ASP A 271 15.59 -5.53 11.18
CA ASP A 271 15.58 -4.36 12.08
C ASP A 271 14.32 -3.51 11.86
N ALA A 272 13.79 -2.91 12.92
CA ALA A 272 12.57 -2.10 12.86
C ALA A 272 12.67 -0.92 11.87
N ARG A 273 13.87 -0.34 11.68
CA ARG A 273 14.14 0.73 10.70
C ARG A 273 14.14 0.22 9.26
N GLU A 274 14.58 -1.02 9.04
CA GLU A 274 14.48 -1.68 7.73
C GLU A 274 13.03 -2.03 7.41
N VAL A 275 12.27 -2.56 8.38
CA VAL A 275 10.83 -2.79 8.21
C VAL A 275 10.14 -1.48 7.84
N LEU A 276 10.42 -0.38 8.54
CA LEU A 276 9.88 0.94 8.24
C LEU A 276 10.25 1.40 6.83
N ARG A 277 11.52 1.25 6.41
CA ARG A 277 12.01 1.63 5.07
C ARG A 277 11.29 0.86 3.97
N GLU A 278 11.22 -0.45 4.06
CA GLU A 278 10.67 -1.31 3.00
C GLU A 278 9.14 -1.22 2.87
N THR A 279 8.47 -0.72 3.91
CA THR A 279 7.01 -0.50 3.88
C THR A 279 6.60 0.94 3.54
N MET A 280 7.57 1.89 3.34
CA MET A 280 7.27 3.27 2.94
C MET A 280 6.81 3.37 1.48
N PHE A 281 5.79 4.12 1.17
CA PHE A 281 4.68 4.51 2.00
C PHE A 281 3.45 3.76 1.52
N ALA A 282 2.44 3.65 2.40
CA ALA A 282 1.25 2.86 2.13
C ALA A 282 0.57 3.22 0.79
N ALA A 283 0.08 2.22 0.09
CA ALA A 283 -0.64 2.39 -1.18
C ALA A 283 -1.91 3.23 -1.04
N THR A 284 -2.50 3.24 0.15
CA THR A 284 -3.67 4.04 0.53
C THR A 284 -3.44 5.55 0.45
N VAL A 285 -2.18 6.00 0.45
CA VAL A 285 -1.79 7.43 0.38
C VAL A 285 -0.85 7.76 -0.78
N THR A 286 -0.43 6.74 -1.53
CA THR A 286 0.44 6.88 -2.72
C THR A 286 -0.26 6.40 -3.99
N GLY A 287 -0.55 5.13 -4.07
CA GLY A 287 -1.12 4.43 -5.21
C GLY A 287 -0.37 3.15 -5.53
N SER A 288 -0.77 2.46 -6.60
CA SER A 288 -0.22 1.18 -7.02
C SER A 288 0.08 1.18 -8.53
N PRO A 289 1.28 0.79 -8.98
CA PRO A 289 2.49 0.50 -8.18
C PRO A 289 3.06 1.76 -7.51
N VAL A 290 3.57 1.61 -6.28
CA VAL A 290 4.04 2.77 -5.47
C VAL A 290 5.14 3.56 -6.19
N GLN A 291 6.08 2.89 -6.86
CA GLN A 291 7.15 3.56 -7.60
C GLN A 291 6.59 4.49 -8.69
N ASN A 292 5.63 4.03 -9.50
CA ASN A 292 5.04 4.86 -10.54
C ASN A 292 4.10 5.92 -9.95
N ALA A 293 3.40 5.58 -8.85
CA ALA A 293 2.58 6.55 -8.13
C ALA A 293 3.39 7.77 -7.67
N CYS A 294 4.63 7.59 -7.25
CA CYS A 294 5.53 8.71 -6.91
C CYS A 294 5.77 9.65 -8.11
N ARG A 295 5.98 9.10 -9.31
CA ARG A 295 6.13 9.88 -10.56
C ARG A 295 4.85 10.64 -10.94
N VAL A 296 3.69 9.99 -10.79
CA VAL A 296 2.38 10.59 -11.06
C VAL A 296 2.08 11.71 -10.07
N ILE A 297 2.37 11.50 -8.78
CA ILE A 297 2.28 12.52 -7.73
C ILE A 297 3.13 13.74 -8.09
N GLU A 298 4.39 13.55 -8.47
CA GLU A 298 5.27 14.65 -8.85
C GLU A 298 4.78 15.43 -10.06
N ARG A 299 4.15 14.76 -11.01
CA ARG A 299 3.62 15.34 -12.27
C ARG A 299 2.34 16.13 -12.06
N HIS A 300 1.45 15.67 -11.19
CA HIS A 300 0.08 16.20 -11.09
C HIS A 300 -0.20 17.02 -9.82
N GLU A 301 0.54 16.81 -8.74
CA GLU A 301 0.33 17.59 -7.52
C GLU A 301 0.99 18.97 -7.61
N PRO A 302 0.23 20.05 -7.35
CA PRO A 302 0.82 21.37 -7.27
C PRO A 302 1.75 21.50 -6.06
N LEU A 303 2.78 22.32 -6.18
CA LEU A 303 3.55 22.78 -5.02
C LEU A 303 2.72 23.76 -4.19
N GLY A 304 2.90 23.71 -2.87
CA GLY A 304 2.43 24.77 -2.00
C GLY A 304 3.07 26.12 -2.37
N ARG A 305 2.47 27.22 -1.96
CA ARG A 305 2.95 28.59 -2.26
C ARG A 305 4.38 28.86 -1.79
N ASP A 306 4.86 28.07 -0.83
CA ASP A 306 6.22 28.10 -0.28
C ASP A 306 7.18 27.11 -0.94
N GLY A 307 6.77 26.43 -2.00
CA GLY A 307 7.54 25.41 -2.67
C GLY A 307 7.48 24.02 -2.00
N THR A 308 6.77 23.88 -0.88
CA THR A 308 6.62 22.58 -0.20
C THR A 308 5.81 21.62 -1.07
N ALA A 309 6.29 20.40 -1.23
CA ALA A 309 5.57 19.28 -1.84
C ALA A 309 4.63 18.64 -0.80
N ARG A 310 4.76 17.35 -0.55
CA ARG A 310 3.93 16.66 0.45
C ARG A 310 4.32 16.94 1.89
N GLY A 311 5.57 17.34 2.15
CA GLY A 311 6.07 17.51 3.51
C GLY A 311 5.95 16.24 4.34
N TYR A 312 5.25 16.33 5.46
CA TYR A 312 4.92 15.16 6.28
C TYR A 312 3.64 14.42 5.85
N TYR A 313 2.81 15.01 4.99
CA TYR A 313 1.60 14.33 4.49
C TYR A 313 1.96 13.04 3.75
N ALA A 314 1.22 11.97 4.03
CA ALA A 314 1.47 10.61 3.54
C ALA A 314 2.82 10.01 4.01
N GLY A 315 3.56 10.72 4.85
CA GLY A 315 4.65 10.19 5.64
C GLY A 315 4.16 9.44 6.88
N ALA A 316 4.99 9.27 7.88
CA ALA A 316 4.66 8.53 9.09
C ALA A 316 5.22 9.19 10.36
N LEU A 317 4.53 9.00 11.49
CA LEU A 317 5.20 8.98 12.78
C LEU A 317 5.72 7.55 13.01
N ALA A 318 6.84 7.40 13.71
CA ALA A 318 7.35 6.09 14.06
C ALA A 318 7.91 6.11 15.48
N LEU A 319 7.21 5.46 16.40
CA LEU A 319 7.67 5.25 17.75
C LEU A 319 8.51 3.98 17.79
N LEU A 320 9.82 4.16 17.91
CA LEU A 320 10.80 3.10 18.04
C LEU A 320 11.05 2.80 19.53
N GLY A 321 11.27 1.54 19.86
CA GLY A 321 11.58 1.13 21.23
C GLY A 321 11.76 -0.36 21.38
N ARG A 322 11.51 -0.85 22.59
CA ARG A 322 11.51 -2.29 22.90
C ARG A 322 10.19 -2.69 23.56
N ASP A 323 9.72 -3.88 23.22
CA ASP A 323 8.54 -4.47 23.85
C ASP A 323 8.89 -5.05 25.24
N SER A 324 7.88 -5.55 25.95
CA SER A 324 8.05 -6.15 27.28
C SER A 324 8.98 -7.36 27.32
N GLY A 325 9.23 -7.99 26.21
CA GLY A 325 10.19 -9.08 26.03
C GLY A 325 11.61 -8.61 25.68
N GLY A 326 11.83 -7.29 25.54
CA GLY A 326 13.10 -6.69 25.14
C GLY A 326 13.40 -6.75 23.63
N ALA A 327 12.48 -7.28 22.81
CA ALA A 327 12.61 -7.26 21.36
C ALA A 327 12.32 -5.84 20.81
N GLN A 328 12.89 -5.53 19.64
CA GLN A 328 12.59 -4.28 18.96
C GLN A 328 11.09 -4.12 18.73
N SER A 329 10.59 -2.91 18.94
CA SER A 329 9.21 -2.54 18.65
C SER A 329 9.15 -1.29 17.78
N LEU A 330 8.14 -1.26 16.93
CA LEU A 330 7.78 -0.14 16.06
C LEU A 330 6.27 0.03 16.11
N ASP A 331 5.83 1.26 16.31
CA ASP A 331 4.42 1.62 16.25
C ASP A 331 4.29 2.90 15.42
N SER A 332 3.68 2.79 14.23
CA SER A 332 3.72 3.83 13.22
C SER A 332 2.35 4.06 12.56
N PRO A 333 1.71 5.23 12.80
CA PRO A 333 0.56 5.69 12.01
C PRO A 333 1.02 6.40 10.75
N ILE A 334 0.18 6.38 9.71
CA ILE A 334 0.34 7.27 8.54
C ILE A 334 0.00 8.71 8.95
N LEU A 335 0.76 9.68 8.46
CA LEU A 335 0.48 11.11 8.67
C LEU A 335 -0.59 11.61 7.69
N ILE A 336 -1.83 11.31 8.03
CA ILE A 336 -3.05 11.84 7.42
C ILE A 336 -3.97 12.41 8.50
N ARG A 337 -4.99 13.16 8.13
CA ARG A 337 -5.90 13.83 9.08
C ARG A 337 -5.13 14.66 10.09
N THR A 338 -4.16 15.40 9.60
CA THR A 338 -3.16 16.13 10.40
C THR A 338 -3.09 17.57 9.96
N ALA A 339 -3.09 18.48 10.93
CA ALA A 339 -2.72 19.88 10.74
C ALA A 339 -1.21 20.01 10.96
N ASP A 340 -0.53 20.66 10.01
CA ASP A 340 0.88 21.03 10.05
C ASP A 340 0.96 22.56 10.21
N ILE A 341 1.54 23.01 11.32
CA ILE A 341 1.54 24.43 11.72
C ILE A 341 2.98 24.84 11.99
N ASP A 342 3.46 25.87 11.30
CA ASP A 342 4.79 26.43 11.57
C ASP A 342 4.78 27.47 12.70
N ALA A 343 5.97 27.91 13.12
CA ALA A 343 6.13 28.87 14.21
C ALA A 343 5.45 30.23 13.92
N SER A 344 5.17 30.57 12.67
CA SER A 344 4.44 31.80 12.29
C SER A 344 2.92 31.64 12.37
N GLY A 345 2.43 30.44 12.67
CA GLY A 345 1.00 30.09 12.69
C GLY A 345 0.43 29.76 11.30
N ARG A 346 1.27 29.61 10.27
CA ARG A 346 0.80 29.14 8.96
C ARG A 346 0.35 27.70 9.12
N LEU A 347 -0.90 27.46 8.71
CA LEU A 347 -1.62 26.20 8.84
C LEU A 347 -1.74 25.52 7.48
N ARG A 348 -1.47 24.23 7.44
CA ARG A 348 -1.70 23.33 6.31
C ARG A 348 -2.43 22.09 6.78
N VAL A 349 -3.50 21.72 6.07
CA VAL A 349 -4.25 20.46 6.30
C VAL A 349 -4.36 19.75 4.96
N PRO A 350 -3.36 18.95 4.57
CA PRO A 350 -3.38 18.21 3.31
C PRO A 350 -4.35 17.04 3.39
N VAL A 351 -5.06 16.79 2.30
CA VAL A 351 -5.99 15.67 2.11
C VAL A 351 -5.91 15.17 0.67
N GLY A 352 -6.13 13.89 0.44
CA GLY A 352 -6.13 13.29 -0.88
C GLY A 352 -7.30 12.35 -1.10
N ALA A 353 -7.69 12.19 -2.36
CA ALA A 353 -8.63 11.18 -2.81
C ALA A 353 -7.90 10.08 -3.59
N THR A 354 -8.37 8.86 -3.48
CA THR A 354 -7.84 7.69 -4.19
C THR A 354 -8.55 7.57 -5.53
N LEU A 355 -7.82 7.84 -6.60
CA LEU A 355 -8.34 7.80 -7.96
C LEU A 355 -8.18 6.39 -8.53
N VAL A 356 -9.27 5.80 -8.97
CA VAL A 356 -9.34 4.52 -9.68
C VAL A 356 -10.11 4.72 -10.98
N ARG A 357 -10.10 3.73 -11.89
CA ARG A 357 -10.78 3.83 -13.19
C ARG A 357 -12.23 4.31 -13.10
N GLY A 358 -12.97 3.87 -12.09
CA GLY A 358 -14.38 4.23 -11.87
C GLY A 358 -14.61 5.54 -11.10
N SER A 359 -13.56 6.30 -10.80
CA SER A 359 -13.67 7.56 -10.04
C SER A 359 -14.47 8.62 -10.79
N ASP A 360 -15.38 9.28 -10.06
CA ASP A 360 -16.11 10.46 -10.52
C ASP A 360 -15.47 11.74 -9.97
N PRO A 361 -15.05 12.71 -10.82
CA PRO A 361 -14.36 13.89 -10.36
C PRO A 361 -15.08 14.69 -9.27
N ALA A 362 -16.41 14.81 -9.33
CA ALA A 362 -17.19 15.51 -8.31
C ALA A 362 -17.25 14.71 -6.99
N GLY A 363 -17.34 13.38 -7.08
CA GLY A 363 -17.26 12.47 -5.94
C GLY A 363 -15.92 12.59 -5.21
N GLU A 364 -14.81 12.64 -5.95
CA GLU A 364 -13.45 12.75 -5.38
C GLU A 364 -13.22 14.12 -4.71
N VAL A 365 -13.75 15.21 -5.29
CA VAL A 365 -13.79 16.52 -4.62
C VAL A 365 -14.51 16.42 -3.27
N ALA A 366 -15.71 15.83 -3.25
CA ALA A 366 -16.49 15.68 -2.03
C ALA A 366 -15.78 14.79 -0.98
N GLU A 367 -15.01 13.78 -1.42
CA GLU A 367 -14.20 12.95 -0.54
C GLU A 367 -13.11 13.73 0.17
N THR A 368 -12.39 14.63 -0.53
CA THR A 368 -11.38 15.48 0.12
C THR A 368 -12.01 16.38 1.19
N HIS A 369 -13.20 16.92 0.96
CA HIS A 369 -13.93 17.71 1.98
C HIS A 369 -14.31 16.84 3.21
N ALA A 370 -14.74 15.61 3.00
CA ALA A 370 -15.08 14.69 4.09
C ALA A 370 -13.84 14.31 4.91
N LYS A 371 -12.74 14.02 4.23
CA LYS A 371 -11.46 13.67 4.88
C LYS A 371 -10.86 14.84 5.69
N ALA A 372 -11.09 16.08 5.30
CA ALA A 372 -10.66 17.27 6.05
C ALA A 372 -11.57 17.60 7.25
N ALA A 373 -12.82 17.12 7.27
CA ALA A 373 -13.88 17.62 8.16
C ALA A 373 -13.53 17.54 9.65
N GLY A 374 -12.94 16.45 10.13
CA GLY A 374 -12.60 16.27 11.54
C GLY A 374 -11.56 17.30 12.02
N VAL A 375 -10.48 17.48 11.27
CA VAL A 375 -9.43 18.45 11.61
C VAL A 375 -9.96 19.88 11.49
N LEU A 376 -10.75 20.20 10.45
CA LEU A 376 -11.35 21.53 10.27
C LEU A 376 -12.38 21.85 11.36
N ALA A 377 -13.07 20.85 11.89
CA ALA A 377 -13.97 21.01 13.04
C ALA A 377 -13.17 21.31 14.32
N ALA A 378 -12.07 20.61 14.56
CA ALA A 378 -11.18 20.90 15.68
C ALA A 378 -10.58 22.32 15.60
N LEU A 379 -10.25 22.78 14.40
CA LEU A 379 -9.80 24.15 14.11
C LEU A 379 -10.91 25.22 14.22
N GLY A 380 -12.19 24.82 14.37
CA GLY A 380 -13.31 25.76 14.41
C GLY A 380 -13.68 26.38 13.05
N VAL A 381 -13.13 25.86 11.94
CA VAL A 381 -13.42 26.31 10.56
C VAL A 381 -14.78 25.79 10.08
N ARG A 382 -15.19 24.62 10.58
CA ARG A 382 -16.49 24.00 10.32
C ARG A 382 -17.18 23.62 11.64
N PRO A 383 -18.52 23.61 11.70
CA PRO A 383 -19.21 23.09 12.87
C PRO A 383 -18.88 21.60 13.06
N GLY A 384 -18.56 21.20 14.30
CA GLY A 384 -18.45 19.80 14.69
C GLY A 384 -19.84 19.14 14.65
N ARG A 385 -19.90 17.83 14.39
CA ARG A 385 -21.15 17.08 14.61
C ARG A 385 -21.43 17.01 16.12
N PRO A 386 -22.68 17.21 16.55
CA PRO A 386 -23.06 17.02 17.94
C PRO A 386 -22.70 15.61 18.41
N ARG A 387 -22.17 15.51 19.62
CA ARG A 387 -21.95 14.22 20.26
C ARG A 387 -23.32 13.60 20.56
N GLU A 388 -23.73 12.58 19.83
CA GLU A 388 -24.89 11.79 20.21
C GLU A 388 -24.51 10.97 21.45
N GLU A 389 -25.09 11.31 22.59
CA GLU A 389 -25.01 10.53 23.82
C GLU A 389 -25.92 9.31 23.67
N GLY A 390 -25.33 8.16 23.44
CA GLY A 390 -25.99 6.86 23.37
C GLY A 390 -25.11 5.87 22.60
N ALA A 391 -24.91 4.68 23.18
CA ALA A 391 -24.31 3.57 22.46
C ALA A 391 -25.31 3.09 21.39
N ARG A 392 -25.29 3.70 20.20
CA ARG A 392 -25.88 3.03 19.03
C ARG A 392 -25.04 1.77 18.80
N ALA A 393 -25.73 0.63 18.57
CA ALA A 393 -25.07 -0.56 18.06
C ALA A 393 -24.23 -0.14 16.83
N GLY A 394 -22.94 -0.51 16.81
CA GLY A 394 -22.06 -0.15 15.69
C GLY A 394 -22.62 -0.74 14.40
N LEU A 395 -22.42 -0.07 13.29
CA LEU A 395 -22.79 -0.61 11.97
C LEU A 395 -22.18 -2.00 11.72
N ALA A 396 -20.98 -2.21 12.26
CA ALA A 396 -20.28 -3.50 12.22
C ALA A 396 -21.01 -4.62 12.98
N ASP A 397 -21.98 -4.31 13.86
CA ASP A 397 -22.74 -5.30 14.60
C ASP A 397 -23.95 -5.85 13.83
N ASP A 398 -24.40 -5.18 12.75
CA ASP A 398 -25.46 -5.66 11.89
C ASP A 398 -25.06 -6.97 11.18
N PRO A 399 -25.84 -8.06 11.31
CA PRO A 399 -25.51 -9.34 10.67
C PRO A 399 -25.40 -9.27 9.15
N ARG A 400 -26.15 -8.37 8.49
CA ARG A 400 -26.10 -8.18 7.03
C ARG A 400 -24.79 -7.53 6.60
N VAL A 401 -24.29 -6.57 7.39
CA VAL A 401 -23.00 -5.92 7.17
C VAL A 401 -21.86 -6.94 7.33
N ARG A 402 -21.91 -7.79 8.37
CA ARG A 402 -20.95 -8.88 8.55
C ARG A 402 -20.94 -9.85 7.36
N ALA A 403 -22.14 -10.27 6.91
CA ALA A 403 -22.26 -11.16 5.75
C ALA A 403 -21.70 -10.52 4.45
N ALA A 404 -21.89 -9.22 4.25
CA ALA A 404 -21.33 -8.49 3.10
C ALA A 404 -19.80 -8.42 3.16
N LEU A 405 -19.23 -8.18 4.34
CA LEU A 405 -17.77 -8.19 4.55
C LEU A 405 -17.18 -9.60 4.34
N ASP A 406 -17.83 -10.65 4.88
CA ASP A 406 -17.42 -12.04 4.66
C ASP A 406 -17.49 -12.43 3.17
N GLY A 407 -18.50 -11.92 2.43
CA GLY A 407 -18.60 -12.10 0.98
C GLY A 407 -17.39 -11.53 0.23
N ARG A 408 -16.90 -10.35 0.61
CA ARG A 408 -15.68 -9.76 0.04
C ARG A 408 -14.43 -10.61 0.32
N ARG A 409 -14.34 -11.22 1.49
CA ARG A 409 -13.25 -12.14 1.84
C ARG A 409 -13.22 -13.37 0.92
N ALA A 410 -14.37 -13.89 0.55
CA ALA A 410 -14.49 -15.08 -0.28
C ALA A 410 -13.98 -14.87 -1.72
N SER A 411 -13.84 -13.63 -2.18
CA SER A 411 -13.26 -13.29 -3.50
C SER A 411 -11.72 -13.21 -3.50
N LEU A 412 -11.05 -13.43 -2.37
CA LEU A 412 -9.60 -13.42 -2.26
C LEU A 412 -9.02 -14.83 -2.26
N ALA A 413 -7.80 -14.96 -2.76
CA ALA A 413 -7.05 -16.22 -2.83
C ALA A 413 -6.90 -16.88 -1.45
N PRO A 414 -7.40 -18.11 -1.24
CA PRO A 414 -7.31 -18.80 0.05
C PRO A 414 -5.87 -19.00 0.56
N PHE A 415 -4.90 -18.99 -0.36
CA PHE A 415 -3.47 -19.07 -0.04
C PHE A 415 -3.05 -17.93 0.92
N TRP A 416 -3.48 -16.70 0.68
CA TRP A 416 -3.13 -15.54 1.49
C TRP A 416 -4.04 -15.33 2.72
N LEU A 417 -5.14 -16.10 2.84
CA LEU A 417 -6.04 -16.01 3.99
C LEU A 417 -5.63 -16.88 5.18
N ARG A 418 -4.51 -17.60 5.07
CA ARG A 418 -3.93 -18.47 6.11
C ARG A 418 -2.41 -18.32 6.09
N MET A 419 -1.77 -18.66 7.22
CA MET A 419 -0.30 -18.71 7.26
C MET A 419 0.18 -19.78 6.27
N GLN A 420 1.16 -19.38 5.45
CA GLN A 420 1.79 -20.28 4.51
C GLN A 420 2.71 -21.24 5.28
N GLU A 421 2.64 -22.51 4.94
CA GLU A 421 3.56 -23.54 5.42
C GLU A 421 4.61 -23.80 4.36
N ARG A 422 5.86 -24.02 4.79
CA ARG A 422 6.87 -24.55 3.86
C ARG A 422 6.45 -25.94 3.47
N ALA A 423 6.27 -26.18 2.18
CA ALA A 423 6.19 -27.53 1.66
C ALA A 423 7.52 -28.28 1.94
N ARG A 424 7.48 -29.60 1.84
CA ARG A 424 8.69 -30.42 1.88
C ARG A 424 9.66 -29.91 0.81
N ASP A 425 10.91 -29.67 1.19
CA ASP A 425 11.95 -29.25 0.27
C ASP A 425 12.08 -30.29 -0.86
N LEU A 426 11.87 -29.85 -2.09
CA LEU A 426 11.98 -30.68 -3.29
C LEU A 426 13.43 -30.86 -3.76
N GLY A 427 14.39 -30.24 -3.06
CA GLY A 427 15.80 -30.22 -3.47
C GLY A 427 16.04 -29.47 -4.79
N SER A 428 15.09 -28.65 -5.23
CA SER A 428 15.17 -27.88 -6.46
C SER A 428 15.21 -26.37 -6.16
N HIS A 429 16.07 -25.67 -6.88
CA HIS A 429 16.28 -24.22 -6.72
C HIS A 429 15.71 -23.51 -7.93
N ALA A 430 14.77 -22.58 -7.71
CA ALA A 430 14.23 -21.69 -8.73
C ALA A 430 14.97 -20.36 -8.74
N LEU A 431 15.38 -19.90 -9.91
CA LEU A 431 15.96 -18.57 -10.13
C LEU A 431 14.91 -17.65 -10.74
N VAL A 432 14.51 -16.62 -10.02
CA VAL A 432 13.55 -15.62 -10.48
C VAL A 432 14.31 -14.39 -11.01
N VAL A 433 14.06 -14.04 -12.26
CA VAL A 433 14.52 -12.78 -12.87
C VAL A 433 13.45 -11.73 -12.60
N ASP A 434 13.78 -10.75 -11.77
CA ASP A 434 12.91 -9.64 -11.44
C ASP A 434 12.92 -8.60 -12.58
N GLY A 435 11.77 -8.41 -13.22
CA GLY A 435 11.55 -7.41 -14.25
C GLY A 435 11.27 -6.00 -13.70
N GLU A 436 11.65 -5.72 -12.45
CA GLU A 436 11.40 -4.45 -11.76
C GLU A 436 9.94 -4.31 -11.28
N ASP A 437 9.43 -5.38 -10.66
CA ASP A 437 8.09 -5.40 -10.08
C ASP A 437 8.09 -6.03 -8.69
N THR A 438 7.47 -5.35 -7.74
CA THR A 438 7.37 -5.83 -6.35
C THR A 438 6.49 -7.08 -6.18
N PHE A 439 5.66 -7.46 -7.16
CA PHE A 439 5.00 -8.77 -7.22
C PHE A 439 5.98 -9.94 -7.18
N THR A 440 7.22 -9.72 -7.60
CA THR A 440 8.28 -10.73 -7.52
C THR A 440 8.47 -11.27 -6.08
N ALA A 441 8.28 -10.43 -5.05
CA ALA A 441 8.35 -10.88 -3.66
C ALA A 441 7.24 -11.88 -3.31
N MET A 442 6.00 -11.62 -3.75
CA MET A 442 4.87 -12.55 -3.56
C MET A 442 5.09 -13.86 -4.34
N LEU A 443 5.52 -13.77 -5.60
CA LEU A 443 5.81 -14.92 -6.45
C LEU A 443 6.89 -15.81 -5.82
N ALA A 444 7.95 -15.23 -5.25
CA ALA A 444 8.97 -15.97 -4.54
C ALA A 444 8.41 -16.75 -3.33
N HIS A 445 7.43 -16.20 -2.60
CA HIS A 445 6.76 -16.91 -1.51
C HIS A 445 5.87 -18.05 -2.02
N VAL A 446 5.15 -17.86 -3.12
CA VAL A 446 4.36 -18.93 -3.75
C VAL A 446 5.27 -20.08 -4.17
N LEU A 447 6.40 -19.80 -4.80
CA LEU A 447 7.39 -20.83 -5.19
C LEU A 447 7.99 -21.54 -3.97
N ARG A 448 8.32 -20.82 -2.88
CA ARG A 448 8.82 -21.43 -1.64
C ARG A 448 7.78 -22.35 -1.01
N SER A 449 6.49 -21.97 -1.05
CA SER A 449 5.41 -22.82 -0.54
C SER A 449 5.15 -24.04 -1.42
N ALA A 450 5.55 -24.01 -2.71
CA ALA A 450 5.57 -25.16 -3.60
C ALA A 450 6.81 -26.06 -3.41
N GLY A 451 7.71 -25.75 -2.47
CA GLY A 451 8.86 -26.56 -2.09
C GLY A 451 10.17 -26.21 -2.79
N PHE A 452 10.25 -25.09 -3.48
CA PHE A 452 11.50 -24.61 -4.08
C PHE A 452 12.31 -23.77 -3.08
N THR A 453 13.63 -23.85 -3.15
CA THR A 453 14.48 -22.75 -2.72
C THR A 453 14.48 -21.68 -3.81
N VAL A 454 14.51 -20.41 -3.45
CA VAL A 454 14.31 -19.32 -4.42
C VAL A 454 15.37 -18.25 -4.26
N SER A 455 16.04 -17.93 -5.36
CA SER A 455 16.86 -16.72 -5.50
C SER A 455 16.19 -15.74 -6.46
N VAL A 456 16.19 -14.47 -6.10
CA VAL A 456 15.71 -13.38 -6.97
C VAL A 456 16.89 -12.56 -7.43
N ARG A 457 16.96 -12.25 -8.73
CA ARG A 457 17.98 -11.41 -9.36
C ARG A 457 17.33 -10.35 -10.22
N ARG A 458 17.75 -9.11 -10.05
CA ARG A 458 17.24 -8.03 -10.90
C ARG A 458 17.76 -8.17 -12.34
N TYR A 459 16.94 -7.76 -13.30
CA TYR A 459 17.26 -7.83 -14.73
C TYR A 459 18.56 -7.08 -15.11
N ASP A 460 18.92 -6.02 -14.38
CA ASP A 460 20.09 -5.17 -14.61
C ASP A 460 21.35 -5.60 -13.84
N GLU A 461 21.30 -6.75 -13.17
CA GLU A 461 22.46 -7.27 -12.43
C GLU A 461 23.58 -7.69 -13.40
N PRO A 462 24.82 -7.22 -13.19
CA PRO A 462 25.95 -7.59 -14.05
C PRO A 462 26.16 -9.11 -14.10
N GLY A 463 26.31 -9.69 -15.30
CA GLY A 463 26.53 -11.12 -15.51
C GLY A 463 25.29 -12.00 -15.30
N LEU A 464 24.09 -11.40 -15.30
CA LEU A 464 22.84 -12.14 -15.09
C LEU A 464 22.61 -13.21 -16.16
N LEU A 465 22.87 -12.91 -17.43
CA LEU A 465 22.67 -13.85 -18.53
C LEU A 465 23.46 -15.15 -18.33
N GLU A 466 24.73 -15.06 -18.00
CA GLU A 466 25.60 -16.20 -17.71
C GLU A 466 25.13 -16.95 -16.46
N THR A 467 24.72 -16.23 -15.43
CA THR A 467 24.19 -16.81 -14.18
C THR A 467 22.93 -17.62 -14.46
N VAL A 468 21.99 -17.09 -15.27
CA VAL A 468 20.73 -17.75 -15.63
C VAL A 468 20.99 -18.99 -16.48
N LEU A 469 21.86 -18.92 -17.47
CA LEU A 469 22.17 -20.06 -18.34
C LEU A 469 22.93 -21.20 -17.63
N ALA A 470 23.74 -20.86 -16.63
CA ALA A 470 24.46 -21.83 -15.81
C ALA A 470 23.62 -22.43 -14.67
N HIS A 471 22.40 -21.92 -14.45
CA HIS A 471 21.55 -22.34 -13.35
C HIS A 471 21.04 -23.78 -13.56
N GLU A 472 21.14 -24.64 -12.52
CA GLU A 472 20.74 -26.06 -12.55
C GLU A 472 19.31 -26.31 -12.02
N GLY A 473 18.40 -25.36 -12.19
CA GLY A 473 17.00 -25.44 -11.80
C GLY A 473 16.11 -24.62 -12.71
N PRO A 474 14.79 -24.59 -12.49
CA PRO A 474 13.88 -23.81 -13.30
C PRO A 474 14.15 -22.32 -13.18
N VAL A 475 14.00 -21.60 -14.30
CA VAL A 475 14.08 -20.15 -14.36
C VAL A 475 12.67 -19.58 -14.42
N VAL A 476 12.42 -18.51 -13.67
CA VAL A 476 11.16 -17.78 -13.70
C VAL A 476 11.42 -16.37 -14.20
N LEU A 477 10.85 -16.02 -15.36
CA LEU A 477 10.84 -14.65 -15.87
C LEU A 477 9.67 -13.92 -15.20
N GLY A 478 9.97 -13.02 -14.31
CA GLY A 478 9.01 -12.34 -13.45
C GLY A 478 8.24 -11.22 -14.15
N PRO A 479 7.27 -10.65 -13.44
CA PRO A 479 6.54 -9.48 -13.90
C PRO A 479 7.44 -8.23 -13.97
N GLY A 480 6.97 -7.21 -14.70
CA GLY A 480 7.67 -5.93 -14.81
C GLY A 480 6.95 -4.95 -15.74
N PRO A 481 7.22 -3.65 -15.59
CA PRO A 481 6.71 -2.64 -16.49
C PRO A 481 7.50 -2.61 -17.80
N GLY A 482 6.85 -2.16 -18.86
CA GLY A 482 7.44 -1.89 -20.17
C GLY A 482 6.62 -2.47 -21.32
N ASP A 483 7.05 -2.12 -22.53
CA ASP A 483 6.49 -2.64 -23.79
C ASP A 483 7.46 -3.69 -24.35
N PRO A 484 7.11 -5.00 -24.37
CA PRO A 484 7.99 -6.05 -24.86
C PRO A 484 8.34 -5.91 -26.36
N SER A 485 7.61 -5.12 -27.11
CA SER A 485 7.87 -4.83 -28.52
C SER A 485 8.83 -3.66 -28.75
N ASP A 486 9.09 -2.84 -27.73
CA ASP A 486 10.00 -1.68 -27.82
C ASP A 486 11.47 -2.11 -27.64
N LEU A 487 12.11 -2.49 -28.74
CA LEU A 487 13.55 -2.84 -28.75
C LEU A 487 14.48 -1.62 -28.66
N ALA A 488 13.96 -0.38 -28.67
CA ALA A 488 14.76 0.80 -28.37
C ALA A 488 15.04 0.93 -26.85
N ASP A 489 14.13 0.41 -26.03
CA ASP A 489 14.34 0.30 -24.59
C ASP A 489 15.45 -0.73 -24.27
N PRO A 490 16.56 -0.33 -23.61
CA PRO A 490 17.64 -1.24 -23.25
C PRO A 490 17.21 -2.42 -22.37
N LYS A 491 16.24 -2.22 -21.47
CA LYS A 491 15.67 -3.26 -20.62
C LYS A 491 14.94 -4.31 -21.45
N MET A 492 14.04 -3.88 -22.33
CA MET A 492 13.26 -4.80 -23.16
C MET A 492 14.17 -5.56 -24.14
N ARG A 493 15.13 -4.90 -24.74
CA ARG A 493 16.12 -5.55 -25.60
C ARG A 493 16.90 -6.64 -24.85
N PHE A 494 17.37 -6.36 -23.63
CA PHE A 494 18.09 -7.34 -22.80
C PHE A 494 17.17 -8.51 -22.40
N LEU A 495 15.95 -8.24 -21.92
CA LEU A 495 15.01 -9.28 -21.53
C LEU A 495 14.58 -10.16 -22.70
N ARG A 496 14.42 -9.60 -23.90
CA ARG A 496 14.17 -10.37 -25.13
C ARG A 496 15.35 -11.28 -25.46
N GLU A 497 16.58 -10.79 -25.43
CA GLU A 497 17.78 -11.59 -25.64
C GLU A 497 17.91 -12.71 -24.60
N LEU A 498 17.73 -12.38 -23.32
CA LEU A 498 17.73 -13.36 -22.22
C LEU A 498 16.70 -14.47 -22.47
N THR A 499 15.44 -14.08 -22.76
CA THR A 499 14.34 -15.02 -22.98
C THR A 499 14.64 -15.95 -24.17
N ALA A 500 15.08 -15.40 -25.28
CA ALA A 500 15.43 -16.17 -26.47
C ALA A 500 16.53 -17.19 -26.19
N ARG A 501 17.54 -16.83 -25.38
CA ARG A 501 18.61 -17.75 -25.01
C ARG A 501 18.17 -18.79 -23.99
N VAL A 502 17.37 -18.41 -23.00
CA VAL A 502 16.85 -19.34 -21.99
C VAL A 502 15.97 -20.41 -22.63
N ILE A 503 15.05 -20.03 -23.53
CA ILE A 503 14.19 -21.01 -24.25
C ILE A 503 15.03 -22.00 -25.06
N ARG A 504 16.12 -21.55 -25.71
CA ARG A 504 16.94 -22.41 -26.58
C ARG A 504 18.00 -23.22 -25.86
N GLU A 505 18.62 -22.69 -24.81
CA GLU A 505 19.84 -23.24 -24.22
C GLU A 505 19.63 -23.84 -22.82
N HIS A 506 18.62 -23.33 -22.06
CA HIS A 506 18.37 -23.78 -20.69
C HIS A 506 17.57 -25.09 -20.65
N ARG A 507 18.04 -26.05 -19.85
CA ARG A 507 17.49 -27.42 -19.87
C ARG A 507 16.49 -27.74 -18.76
N HIS A 508 16.35 -26.84 -17.78
CA HIS A 508 15.54 -27.07 -16.58
C HIS A 508 14.18 -26.39 -16.62
N GLY A 509 13.82 -25.80 -17.75
CA GLY A 509 12.54 -25.18 -18.00
C GLY A 509 12.45 -23.71 -17.58
N VAL A 510 11.54 -22.98 -18.21
CA VAL A 510 11.28 -21.57 -17.94
C VAL A 510 9.79 -21.30 -17.78
N LEU A 511 9.44 -20.57 -16.70
CA LEU A 511 8.10 -20.04 -16.47
C LEU A 511 8.10 -18.53 -16.70
N GLY A 512 7.16 -18.00 -17.46
CA GLY A 512 6.93 -16.57 -17.62
C GLY A 512 5.67 -16.11 -16.89
N VAL A 513 5.76 -15.01 -16.14
CA VAL A 513 4.61 -14.39 -15.46
C VAL A 513 4.47 -12.94 -15.95
N CYS A 514 3.28 -12.57 -16.42
CA CYS A 514 2.92 -11.26 -16.94
C CYS A 514 3.91 -10.82 -18.04
N LEU A 515 4.85 -9.88 -17.77
CA LEU A 515 5.88 -9.50 -18.73
C LEU A 515 6.68 -10.73 -19.23
N GLY A 516 7.05 -11.64 -18.32
CA GLY A 516 7.76 -12.88 -18.70
C GLY A 516 6.98 -13.76 -19.66
N HIS A 517 5.66 -13.82 -19.52
CA HIS A 517 4.77 -14.50 -20.47
C HIS A 517 4.75 -13.80 -21.84
N GLU A 518 4.63 -12.48 -21.87
CA GLU A 518 4.65 -11.69 -23.09
C GLU A 518 5.98 -11.85 -23.86
N LEU A 519 7.11 -11.91 -23.13
CA LEU A 519 8.43 -12.17 -23.71
C LEU A 519 8.50 -13.57 -24.34
N ILE A 520 7.98 -14.61 -23.68
CA ILE A 520 7.92 -15.97 -24.23
C ILE A 520 7.01 -16.00 -25.46
N ALA A 521 5.83 -15.39 -25.38
CA ALA A 521 4.87 -15.32 -26.49
C ALA A 521 5.48 -14.65 -27.73
N ALA A 522 6.23 -13.57 -27.53
CA ALA A 522 6.92 -12.87 -28.61
C ALA A 522 8.05 -13.71 -29.24
N GLU A 523 8.77 -14.55 -28.49
CA GLU A 523 9.75 -15.50 -29.04
C GLU A 523 9.10 -16.65 -29.82
N LEU A 524 7.83 -16.96 -29.52
CA LEU A 524 7.02 -17.91 -30.30
C LEU A 524 6.41 -17.27 -31.57
N GLY A 525 6.69 -16.00 -31.84
CA GLY A 525 6.21 -15.28 -33.02
C GLY A 525 4.82 -14.66 -32.87
N LEU A 526 4.26 -14.59 -31.65
CA LEU A 526 3.00 -13.91 -31.41
C LEU A 526 3.19 -12.40 -31.34
N ASP A 527 2.24 -11.65 -31.88
CA ASP A 527 2.22 -10.19 -31.78
C ASP A 527 1.86 -9.75 -30.35
N ILE A 528 2.66 -8.87 -29.78
CA ILE A 528 2.34 -8.18 -28.53
C ILE A 528 1.69 -6.85 -28.86
N VAL A 529 0.47 -6.66 -28.38
CA VAL A 529 -0.31 -5.46 -28.66
C VAL A 529 -0.74 -4.76 -27.37
N ARG A 530 -0.84 -3.42 -27.43
CA ARG A 530 -1.41 -2.65 -26.32
C ARG A 530 -2.91 -2.89 -26.26
N LYS A 531 -3.42 -3.14 -25.07
CA LYS A 531 -4.87 -3.28 -24.82
C LYS A 531 -5.57 -1.92 -24.99
N GLU A 532 -6.76 -1.93 -25.59
CA GLU A 532 -7.62 -0.73 -25.63
C GLU A 532 -8.00 -0.27 -24.22
N VAL A 533 -8.26 -1.23 -23.33
CA VAL A 533 -8.54 -1.01 -21.91
C VAL A 533 -7.55 -1.83 -21.11
N PRO A 534 -6.53 -1.18 -20.49
CA PRO A 534 -5.59 -1.86 -19.62
C PRO A 534 -6.28 -2.50 -18.41
N TYR A 535 -5.83 -3.66 -18.01
CA TYR A 535 -6.23 -4.30 -16.77
C TYR A 535 -5.24 -3.91 -15.66
N GLN A 536 -5.77 -3.31 -14.60
CA GLN A 536 -4.97 -2.92 -13.44
C GLN A 536 -5.77 -3.27 -12.18
N GLY A 537 -5.50 -4.46 -11.61
CA GLY A 537 -6.27 -4.99 -10.48
C GLY A 537 -7.63 -5.58 -10.89
N ALA A 538 -7.78 -6.02 -12.14
CA ALA A 538 -9.01 -6.62 -12.61
C ALA A 538 -9.06 -8.12 -12.30
N GLN A 539 -10.11 -8.57 -11.64
CA GLN A 539 -10.40 -10.00 -11.42
C GLN A 539 -11.39 -10.48 -12.48
N THR A 540 -11.05 -11.54 -13.20
CA THR A 540 -11.92 -12.12 -14.23
C THR A 540 -11.73 -13.62 -14.36
N THR A 541 -12.73 -14.31 -14.90
CA THR A 541 -12.65 -15.74 -15.19
C THR A 541 -12.11 -15.96 -16.60
N VAL A 542 -11.12 -16.85 -16.71
CA VAL A 542 -10.47 -17.23 -17.96
C VAL A 542 -10.53 -18.74 -18.18
N ASP A 543 -10.44 -19.18 -19.43
CA ASP A 543 -10.11 -20.57 -19.72
C ASP A 543 -8.61 -20.78 -19.40
N PHE A 544 -8.30 -21.79 -18.62
CA PHE A 544 -6.94 -22.23 -18.32
C PHE A 544 -6.80 -23.69 -18.70
N PHE A 545 -6.42 -23.92 -19.97
CA PHE A 545 -6.26 -25.25 -20.56
C PHE A 545 -7.48 -26.17 -20.37
N GLY A 546 -8.68 -25.64 -20.64
CA GLY A 546 -9.95 -26.38 -20.61
C GLY A 546 -10.68 -26.36 -19.26
N ARG A 547 -10.21 -25.59 -18.27
CA ARG A 547 -10.94 -25.32 -17.03
C ARG A 547 -11.07 -23.82 -16.78
N GLU A 548 -12.14 -23.41 -16.11
CA GLU A 548 -12.34 -22.02 -15.70
C GLU A 548 -11.54 -21.70 -14.44
N GLU A 549 -10.77 -20.59 -14.47
CA GLU A 549 -10.03 -20.05 -13.34
C GLU A 549 -10.32 -18.56 -13.17
N THR A 550 -10.54 -18.15 -11.91
CA THR A 550 -10.68 -16.73 -11.56
C THR A 550 -9.31 -16.18 -11.21
N VAL A 551 -8.86 -15.17 -11.98
CA VAL A 551 -7.49 -14.68 -11.95
C VAL A 551 -7.42 -13.15 -11.95
N GLY A 552 -6.34 -12.60 -11.40
CA GLY A 552 -6.06 -11.18 -11.31
C GLY A 552 -5.07 -10.71 -12.39
N PHE A 553 -5.40 -9.61 -13.05
CA PHE A 553 -4.59 -9.01 -14.11
C PHE A 553 -4.09 -7.63 -13.74
N TYR A 554 -2.82 -7.36 -14.10
CA TYR A 554 -2.15 -6.06 -14.01
C TYR A 554 -1.34 -5.80 -15.28
N ASN A 555 -2.02 -5.74 -16.45
CA ASN A 555 -1.34 -5.66 -17.75
C ASN A 555 -1.91 -4.59 -18.67
N SER A 556 -1.00 -3.89 -19.38
CA SER A 556 -1.31 -2.94 -20.46
C SER A 556 -1.07 -3.53 -21.85
N PHE A 557 -0.33 -4.63 -21.93
CA PHE A 557 -0.03 -5.35 -23.17
C PHE A 557 -0.57 -6.77 -23.09
N VAL A 558 -0.72 -7.43 -24.24
CA VAL A 558 -1.19 -8.81 -24.33
C VAL A 558 -0.71 -9.45 -25.64
N ALA A 559 -0.39 -10.72 -25.59
CA ALA A 559 -0.13 -11.50 -26.79
C ALA A 559 -1.42 -11.81 -27.56
N ARG A 560 -1.40 -11.70 -28.88
CA ARG A 560 -2.50 -12.06 -29.80
C ARG A 560 -2.20 -13.35 -30.53
N CYS A 561 -3.17 -14.24 -30.54
CA CYS A 561 -3.11 -15.52 -31.26
C CYS A 561 -4.44 -15.76 -31.97
N ASP A 562 -4.43 -15.67 -33.28
CA ASP A 562 -5.57 -16.03 -34.11
C ASP A 562 -5.66 -17.55 -34.31
N ASP A 563 -6.61 -18.02 -35.13
CA ASP A 563 -6.81 -19.45 -35.34
C ASP A 563 -5.67 -20.10 -36.14
N ASP A 564 -5.07 -19.39 -37.10
CA ASP A 564 -3.96 -19.88 -37.93
C ASP A 564 -2.69 -20.02 -37.08
N ALA A 565 -2.34 -18.98 -36.29
CA ALA A 565 -1.21 -19.02 -35.36
C ALA A 565 -1.39 -20.12 -34.32
N ARG A 566 -2.63 -20.32 -33.82
CA ARG A 566 -2.93 -21.40 -32.86
C ARG A 566 -2.69 -22.78 -33.47
N GLN A 567 -3.12 -22.99 -34.70
CA GLN A 567 -2.89 -24.27 -35.41
C GLN A 567 -1.40 -24.54 -35.61
N GLU A 568 -0.64 -23.52 -36.01
CA GLU A 568 0.81 -23.62 -36.20
C GLU A 568 1.51 -23.96 -34.86
N LEU A 569 1.20 -23.25 -33.80
CA LEU A 569 1.74 -23.51 -32.45
C LEU A 569 1.38 -24.93 -31.97
N THR A 570 0.14 -25.35 -32.17
CA THR A 570 -0.30 -26.70 -31.81
C THR A 570 0.46 -27.78 -32.57
N ALA A 571 0.74 -27.58 -33.86
CA ALA A 571 1.53 -28.49 -34.66
C ALA A 571 2.99 -28.63 -34.15
N HIS A 572 3.50 -27.62 -33.47
CA HIS A 572 4.80 -27.61 -32.79
C HIS A 572 4.74 -28.03 -31.33
N GLY A 573 3.61 -28.55 -30.86
CA GLY A 573 3.44 -29.04 -29.47
C GLY A 573 3.27 -27.95 -28.44
N VAL A 574 2.85 -26.75 -28.87
CA VAL A 574 2.52 -25.64 -27.95
C VAL A 574 1.01 -25.56 -27.77
N GLU A 575 0.59 -25.63 -26.52
CA GLU A 575 -0.80 -25.45 -26.12
C GLU A 575 -1.04 -24.00 -25.71
N VAL A 576 -2.10 -23.38 -26.24
CA VAL A 576 -2.45 -21.97 -26.00
C VAL A 576 -3.86 -21.86 -25.46
N SER A 577 -3.99 -21.21 -24.31
CA SER A 577 -5.24 -20.81 -23.70
C SER A 577 -5.50 -19.33 -23.99
N ARG A 578 -6.64 -19.01 -24.61
CA ARG A 578 -6.94 -17.66 -25.08
C ARG A 578 -8.43 -17.32 -24.98
N ALA A 579 -8.74 -16.03 -24.92
CA ALA A 579 -10.09 -15.53 -25.06
C ALA A 579 -10.63 -15.63 -26.50
N GLY A 580 -11.94 -15.47 -26.66
CA GLY A 580 -12.57 -15.45 -27.98
C GLY A 580 -12.12 -14.32 -28.90
N ASN A 581 -11.57 -13.22 -28.34
CA ASN A 581 -10.98 -12.11 -29.07
C ASN A 581 -9.49 -12.34 -29.45
N GLY A 582 -8.93 -13.52 -29.16
CA GLY A 582 -7.55 -13.89 -29.46
C GLY A 582 -6.51 -13.46 -28.42
N GLU A 583 -6.89 -12.85 -27.29
CA GLU A 583 -5.98 -12.53 -26.19
C GLU A 583 -5.50 -13.80 -25.49
N VAL A 584 -4.18 -13.98 -25.40
CA VAL A 584 -3.56 -15.18 -24.78
C VAL A 584 -3.48 -15.00 -23.28
N HIS A 585 -4.06 -15.93 -22.54
CA HIS A 585 -4.03 -15.95 -21.08
C HIS A 585 -2.95 -16.87 -20.51
N ALA A 586 -2.68 -17.98 -21.22
CA ALA A 586 -1.65 -18.93 -20.84
C ALA A 586 -1.12 -19.67 -22.07
N LEU A 587 0.11 -20.15 -21.98
CA LEU A 587 0.75 -21.01 -22.97
C LEU A 587 1.68 -22.02 -22.29
N ARG A 588 1.86 -23.18 -22.89
CA ARG A 588 2.84 -24.17 -22.45
C ARG A 588 3.33 -25.04 -23.60
N GLY A 589 4.60 -25.44 -23.52
CA GLY A 589 5.26 -26.29 -24.48
C GLY A 589 6.43 -27.06 -23.84
N ALA A 590 7.23 -27.71 -24.66
CA ALA A 590 8.37 -28.47 -24.17
C ALA A 590 9.42 -27.55 -23.50
N GLY A 591 9.50 -27.60 -22.20
CA GLY A 591 10.48 -26.83 -21.40
C GLY A 591 10.12 -25.36 -21.14
N PHE A 592 8.92 -24.93 -21.49
CA PHE A 592 8.45 -23.59 -21.11
C PHE A 592 6.95 -23.54 -20.81
N ALA A 593 6.57 -22.57 -19.98
CA ALA A 593 5.18 -22.22 -19.71
C ALA A 593 5.07 -20.72 -19.42
N GLY A 594 3.88 -20.15 -19.56
CA GLY A 594 3.66 -18.76 -19.22
C GLY A 594 2.21 -18.42 -18.95
N VAL A 595 1.97 -17.46 -18.07
CA VAL A 595 0.65 -16.91 -17.74
C VAL A 595 0.67 -15.39 -17.77
N GLN A 596 -0.36 -14.79 -18.39
CA GLN A 596 -0.50 -13.34 -18.48
C GLN A 596 -0.96 -12.72 -17.16
N PHE A 597 -1.76 -13.43 -16.39
CA PHE A 597 -2.26 -13.01 -15.09
C PHE A 597 -1.20 -13.22 -14.01
N HIS A 598 -1.44 -12.65 -12.82
CA HIS A 598 -0.58 -12.78 -11.65
C HIS A 598 -1.06 -13.92 -10.75
N PRO A 599 -0.45 -15.11 -10.83
CA PRO A 599 -0.85 -16.24 -9.98
C PRO A 599 -0.55 -15.98 -8.49
N GLU A 600 0.37 -15.08 -8.17
CA GLU A 600 0.73 -14.66 -6.83
C GLU A 600 -0.23 -13.64 -6.21
N SER A 601 -1.07 -12.94 -7.02
CA SER A 601 -2.02 -11.92 -6.54
C SER A 601 -3.10 -12.50 -5.63
N VAL A 602 -3.60 -11.70 -4.67
CA VAL A 602 -4.78 -12.06 -3.87
C VAL A 602 -6.04 -12.26 -4.73
N LEU A 603 -6.05 -11.73 -5.95
CA LEU A 603 -7.15 -11.83 -6.91
C LEU A 603 -7.15 -13.14 -7.71
N THR A 604 -6.09 -13.94 -7.66
CA THR A 604 -6.00 -15.23 -8.35
C THR A 604 -6.31 -16.37 -7.38
N LEU A 605 -7.54 -16.88 -7.42
CA LEU A 605 -8.06 -17.76 -6.36
C LEU A 605 -7.23 -19.05 -6.18
N ASN A 606 -6.79 -19.69 -7.27
CA ASN A 606 -6.04 -20.93 -7.27
C ASN A 606 -4.56 -20.75 -7.63
N GLY A 607 -4.00 -19.55 -7.45
CA GLY A 607 -2.69 -19.18 -7.98
C GLY A 607 -1.55 -20.09 -7.54
N ALA A 608 -1.50 -20.48 -6.27
CA ALA A 608 -0.47 -21.40 -5.77
C ALA A 608 -0.55 -22.80 -6.44
N ALA A 609 -1.77 -23.30 -6.70
CA ALA A 609 -1.95 -24.58 -7.41
C ALA A 609 -1.54 -24.46 -8.88
N ILE A 610 -1.88 -23.33 -9.53
CA ILE A 610 -1.49 -23.03 -10.92
C ILE A 610 0.04 -23.00 -11.05
N VAL A 611 0.74 -22.29 -10.15
CA VAL A 611 2.22 -22.27 -10.13
C VAL A 611 2.79 -23.67 -9.94
N GLY A 612 2.25 -24.46 -9.01
CA GLY A 612 2.67 -25.85 -8.79
C GLY A 612 2.54 -26.69 -10.06
N GLU A 613 1.37 -26.66 -10.73
CA GLU A 613 1.11 -27.37 -11.99
C GLU A 613 2.07 -26.96 -13.11
N LEU A 614 2.28 -25.66 -13.30
CA LEU A 614 3.18 -25.16 -14.32
C LEU A 614 4.63 -25.54 -14.05
N MET A 615 5.10 -25.43 -12.81
CA MET A 615 6.45 -25.84 -12.42
C MET A 615 6.68 -27.36 -12.57
N GLU A 616 5.67 -28.18 -12.30
CA GLU A 616 5.73 -29.62 -12.57
C GLU A 616 5.82 -29.93 -14.06
N SER A 617 5.09 -29.21 -14.92
CA SER A 617 5.12 -29.38 -16.38
C SER A 617 6.48 -29.08 -17.00
N LEU A 618 7.31 -28.27 -16.34
CA LEU A 618 8.66 -27.91 -16.80
C LEU A 618 9.71 -29.00 -16.54
N ARG A 619 9.40 -30.01 -15.69
CA ARG A 619 10.36 -31.08 -15.39
C ARG A 619 10.59 -31.96 -16.62
N PRO A 620 11.84 -32.33 -16.93
CA PRO A 620 12.11 -33.28 -18.00
C PRO A 620 11.39 -34.61 -17.75
N ALA A 621 10.75 -35.15 -18.77
CA ALA A 621 10.13 -36.49 -18.70
C ALA A 621 11.18 -37.54 -18.31
N GLY A 622 11.25 -37.92 -17.04
CA GLY A 622 12.21 -38.90 -16.50
C GLY A 622 12.62 -38.74 -15.04
N GLN A 623 12.31 -37.61 -14.42
CA GLN A 623 12.51 -37.39 -12.97
C GLN A 623 11.19 -37.53 -12.20
N ALA A 624 10.49 -38.62 -12.33
CA ALA A 624 9.42 -38.95 -11.40
C ALA A 624 10.03 -39.14 -10.00
N VAL A 625 9.47 -38.39 -9.03
CA VAL A 625 9.82 -38.59 -7.60
C VAL A 625 9.62 -40.04 -7.28
N GLY A 626 10.71 -40.75 -6.97
CA GLY A 626 10.61 -42.08 -6.43
C GLY A 626 9.77 -42.03 -5.14
N GLU A 627 8.57 -42.58 -5.22
CA GLU A 627 7.82 -43.00 -4.03
C GLU A 627 8.69 -44.00 -3.26
N ASN A 628 9.35 -43.51 -2.25
CA ASN A 628 9.97 -44.38 -1.24
C ASN A 628 9.45 -43.98 0.13
N GLY A 629 8.60 -44.90 0.66
CA GLY A 629 8.36 -45.37 1.99
C GLY A 629 8.14 -44.41 3.14
#